data_81333cb9059200106e01dd32e7c16316
#
_entry.id   81333cb9059200106e01dd32e7c16316
#
_cell.length_a   1.000
_cell.length_b   1.000
_cell.length_c   1.000
_cell.angle_alpha   90.00
_cell.angle_beta   90.00
_cell.angle_gamma   90.00
#
_symmetry.space_group_name_H-M   'P 1'
#
loop_
_entity.id
_entity.type
_entity.pdbx_description
1 polymer ?
#
loop_
_entity_poly.entity_id
_entity_poly.type
_entity_poly.pdbx_seq_one_letter_code
_entity_poly.pdbx_strand_id
1 'polypeptide(L)'
;MSGAGATSRVRATAGVTTAWGRALHAELLKVVTLPAMWWSAAVAGAAAIATMMSVLQNVVDGQGFGFEEIAPTWTLAVQIGFVAAGVAAAGAEHSTAQGMTSLLVTPARGRLAAARLMVLTGTGLVAASVMVGASLAACPTMSAAALWAGGRTVVWLTAVLLLAAGLGAALRSVIGASTAAVVLVILTPQLAVFLGDAARWFPGQAGQIWLTAAESQADVTSAGLIVLVWTTAAQMAGIVRLVRADA
;
A
#
# COMPACT_ATOMS: atom_id res chain seq x y z
N MET A 1 17.74 -43.23 -27.07
CA MET A 1 16.37 -42.63 -26.95
C MET A 1 16.30 -41.63 -25.77
N SER A 2 16.93 -40.46 -25.89
CA SER A 2 16.98 -39.50 -24.72
C SER A 2 16.72 -38.03 -25.10
N GLY A 3 16.13 -37.72 -26.25
CA GLY A 3 15.93 -36.34 -26.70
C GLY A 3 14.53 -35.74 -26.43
N ALA A 4 13.51 -36.53 -26.18
CA ALA A 4 12.13 -36.09 -26.10
C ALA A 4 11.78 -35.39 -24.75
N GLY A 5 12.49 -35.70 -23.67
CA GLY A 5 12.25 -35.15 -22.35
C GLY A 5 12.77 -33.72 -22.15
N ALA A 6 13.84 -33.34 -22.84
CA ALA A 6 14.43 -31.99 -22.70
C ALA A 6 13.61 -30.93 -23.45
N THR A 7 13.11 -31.24 -24.62
CA THR A 7 12.30 -30.32 -25.44
C THR A 7 10.91 -30.04 -24.81
N SER A 8 10.33 -31.02 -24.11
CA SER A 8 9.05 -30.84 -23.42
C SER A 8 9.19 -29.93 -22.21
N ARG A 9 10.27 -30.00 -21.43
CA ARG A 9 10.55 -29.12 -20.28
C ARG A 9 10.80 -27.70 -20.74
N VAL A 10 11.56 -27.46 -21.80
CA VAL A 10 11.83 -26.10 -22.33
C VAL A 10 10.54 -25.44 -22.85
N ARG A 11 9.66 -26.19 -23.52
CA ARG A 11 8.36 -25.64 -23.94
C ARG A 11 7.42 -25.34 -22.77
N ALA A 12 7.41 -26.16 -21.73
CA ALA A 12 6.61 -25.92 -20.53
C ALA A 12 7.07 -24.68 -19.77
N THR A 13 8.38 -24.48 -19.61
CA THR A 13 8.93 -23.30 -18.95
C THR A 13 8.68 -22.01 -19.74
N ALA A 14 8.85 -22.03 -21.07
CA ALA A 14 8.54 -20.90 -21.94
C ALA A 14 7.05 -20.54 -21.89
N GLY A 15 6.15 -21.52 -21.83
CA GLY A 15 4.70 -21.28 -21.69
C GLY A 15 4.32 -20.64 -20.32
N VAL A 16 5.00 -21.00 -19.25
CA VAL A 16 4.79 -20.45 -17.91
C VAL A 16 5.28 -19.00 -17.84
N THR A 17 6.46 -18.70 -18.34
CA THR A 17 7.01 -17.31 -18.33
C THR A 17 6.14 -16.34 -19.12
N THR A 18 5.63 -16.75 -20.28
CA THR A 18 4.71 -15.93 -21.08
C THR A 18 3.35 -15.71 -20.38
N ALA A 19 2.86 -16.71 -19.63
CA ALA A 19 1.61 -16.59 -18.88
C ALA A 19 1.73 -15.63 -17.68
N TRP A 20 2.87 -15.63 -16.96
CA TRP A 20 3.16 -14.65 -15.91
C TRP A 20 3.29 -13.25 -16.48
N GLY A 21 4.04 -13.06 -17.57
CA GLY A 21 4.19 -11.77 -18.22
C GLY A 21 2.85 -11.16 -18.64
N ARG A 22 1.95 -11.98 -19.20
CA ARG A 22 0.59 -11.51 -19.57
C ARG A 22 -0.24 -11.10 -18.34
N ALA A 23 -0.18 -11.87 -17.25
CA ALA A 23 -0.91 -11.56 -16.02
C ALA A 23 -0.42 -10.25 -15.41
N LEU A 24 0.89 -10.06 -15.27
CA LEU A 24 1.49 -8.82 -14.76
C LEU A 24 1.16 -7.62 -15.64
N HIS A 25 1.28 -7.77 -16.96
CA HIS A 25 0.96 -6.69 -17.90
C HIS A 25 -0.52 -6.28 -17.82
N ALA A 26 -1.43 -7.25 -17.73
CA ALA A 26 -2.86 -6.99 -17.58
C ALA A 26 -3.17 -6.23 -16.27
N GLU A 27 -2.56 -6.62 -15.14
CA GLU A 27 -2.73 -5.93 -13.87
C GLU A 27 -2.10 -4.52 -13.89
N LEU A 28 -0.94 -4.35 -14.52
CA LEU A 28 -0.30 -3.05 -14.66
C LEU A 28 -1.16 -2.10 -15.51
N LEU A 29 -1.71 -2.59 -16.64
CA LEU A 29 -2.62 -1.80 -17.45
C LEU A 29 -3.84 -1.33 -16.66
N LYS A 30 -4.43 -2.17 -15.81
CA LYS A 30 -5.56 -1.76 -14.94
C LYS A 30 -5.17 -0.57 -14.06
N VAL A 31 -4.00 -0.64 -13.39
CA VAL A 31 -3.53 0.45 -12.52
C VAL A 31 -3.33 1.74 -13.31
N VAL A 32 -2.69 1.68 -14.48
CA VAL A 32 -2.38 2.87 -15.30
C VAL A 32 -3.63 3.46 -15.97
N THR A 33 -4.59 2.63 -16.34
CA THR A 33 -5.79 3.10 -17.06
C THR A 33 -6.96 3.47 -16.15
N LEU A 34 -6.91 3.12 -14.86
CA LEU A 34 -7.98 3.42 -13.92
C LEU A 34 -7.94 4.88 -13.46
N PRO A 35 -8.93 5.74 -13.82
CA PRO A 35 -8.91 7.16 -13.44
C PRO A 35 -8.82 7.38 -11.93
N ALA A 36 -9.45 6.50 -11.14
CA ALA A 36 -9.43 6.59 -9.68
C ALA A 36 -8.00 6.49 -9.09
N MET A 37 -7.07 5.78 -9.73
CA MET A 37 -5.67 5.72 -9.30
C MET A 37 -4.98 7.07 -9.46
N TRP A 38 -5.23 7.77 -10.56
CA TRP A 38 -4.68 9.10 -10.82
C TRP A 38 -5.26 10.16 -9.88
N TRP A 39 -6.56 10.12 -9.61
CA TRP A 39 -7.19 10.98 -8.62
C TRP A 39 -6.66 10.73 -7.21
N SER A 40 -6.46 9.47 -6.84
CA SER A 40 -5.86 9.11 -5.55
C SER A 40 -4.41 9.61 -5.42
N ALA A 41 -3.62 9.48 -6.49
CA ALA A 41 -2.26 10.02 -6.54
C ALA A 41 -2.25 11.56 -6.48
N ALA A 42 -3.19 12.22 -7.16
CA ALA A 42 -3.34 13.68 -7.11
C ALA A 42 -3.71 14.16 -5.70
N VAL A 43 -4.63 13.47 -5.01
CA VAL A 43 -4.99 13.78 -3.62
C VAL A 43 -3.80 13.60 -2.67
N ALA A 44 -3.06 12.48 -2.80
CA ALA A 44 -1.85 12.25 -2.01
C ALA A 44 -0.78 13.32 -2.27
N GLY A 45 -0.54 13.66 -3.53
CA GLY A 45 0.41 14.71 -3.93
C GLY A 45 0.02 16.09 -3.42
N ALA A 46 -1.25 16.45 -3.55
CA ALA A 46 -1.77 17.71 -3.01
C ALA A 46 -1.61 17.79 -1.48
N ALA A 47 -1.92 16.69 -0.76
CA ALA A 47 -1.72 16.59 0.67
C ALA A 47 -0.24 16.71 1.06
N ALA A 48 0.66 16.07 0.30
CA ALA A 48 2.10 16.16 0.53
C ALA A 48 2.60 17.61 0.38
N ILE A 49 2.19 18.29 -0.71
CA ILE A 49 2.54 19.69 -0.97
C ILE A 49 1.97 20.61 0.10
N ALA A 50 0.68 20.47 0.43
CA ALA A 50 0.02 21.30 1.42
C ALA A 50 0.68 21.19 2.80
N THR A 51 1.00 19.97 3.24
CA THR A 51 1.69 19.75 4.52
C THR A 51 3.09 20.35 4.49
N MET A 52 3.85 20.15 3.41
CA MET A 52 5.19 20.74 3.27
C MET A 52 5.14 22.27 3.27
N MET A 53 4.20 22.87 2.54
CA MET A 53 4.01 24.34 2.53
C MET A 53 3.64 24.87 3.92
N SER A 54 2.75 24.17 4.64
CA SER A 54 2.37 24.55 6.01
C SER A 54 3.58 24.52 6.95
N VAL A 55 4.44 23.51 6.85
CA VAL A 55 5.65 23.42 7.67
C VAL A 55 6.62 24.56 7.33
N LEU A 56 6.90 24.77 6.04
CA LEU A 56 7.81 25.83 5.59
C LEU A 56 7.37 27.24 6.03
N GLN A 57 6.06 27.51 6.08
CA GLN A 57 5.51 28.79 6.54
C GLN A 57 5.64 28.98 8.05
N ASN A 58 5.68 27.90 8.83
CA ASN A 58 5.74 27.96 10.29
C ASN A 58 7.16 27.79 10.85
N VAL A 59 8.16 27.55 10.00
CA VAL A 59 9.56 27.53 10.43
C VAL A 59 10.01 28.96 10.75
N VAL A 60 10.30 29.20 12.03
CA VAL A 60 10.88 30.49 12.49
C VAL A 60 12.28 30.64 11.91
N ASP A 61 12.59 31.83 11.42
CA ASP A 61 13.81 32.16 10.72
C ASP A 61 15.07 31.52 11.31
N GLY A 62 15.75 30.71 10.49
CA GLY A 62 17.05 30.11 10.78
C GLY A 62 17.07 28.73 11.44
N GLN A 63 15.92 28.15 11.77
CA GLN A 63 15.88 26.75 12.24
C GLN A 63 15.65 25.79 11.07
N GLY A 64 16.66 24.99 10.73
CA GLY A 64 16.52 23.88 9.78
C GLY A 64 15.71 22.76 10.43
N PHE A 65 14.86 22.08 9.64
CA PHE A 65 14.16 20.86 10.04
C PHE A 65 14.47 19.72 9.08
N GLY A 66 14.43 18.50 9.59
CA GLY A 66 14.57 17.28 8.79
C GLY A 66 13.21 16.62 8.52
N PHE A 67 13.17 15.71 7.54
CA PHE A 67 11.97 14.97 7.23
C PHE A 67 11.49 14.12 8.41
N GLU A 68 12.40 13.64 9.27
CA GLU A 68 12.10 12.86 10.46
C GLU A 68 11.14 13.55 11.44
N GLU A 69 11.19 14.88 11.51
CA GLU A 69 10.35 15.67 12.41
C GLU A 69 8.92 15.79 11.89
N ILE A 70 8.76 15.86 10.58
CA ILE A 70 7.46 16.07 9.93
C ILE A 70 6.81 14.78 9.45
N ALA A 71 7.57 13.69 9.33
CA ALA A 71 7.11 12.43 8.74
C ALA A 71 5.79 11.91 9.32
N PRO A 72 5.52 11.94 10.64
CA PRO A 72 4.25 11.45 11.17
C PRO A 72 3.06 12.28 10.67
N THR A 73 3.14 13.62 10.74
CA THR A 73 2.06 14.52 10.30
C THR A 73 1.88 14.48 8.78
N TRP A 74 2.99 14.51 8.05
CA TRP A 74 2.99 14.41 6.60
C TRP A 74 2.35 13.10 6.12
N THR A 75 2.72 11.99 6.74
CA THR A 75 2.20 10.67 6.40
C THR A 75 0.71 10.57 6.70
N LEU A 76 0.23 11.14 7.81
CA LEU A 76 -1.19 11.16 8.17
C LEU A 76 -2.05 11.81 7.08
N ALA A 77 -1.56 12.87 6.45
CA ALA A 77 -2.25 13.53 5.34
C ALA A 77 -2.17 12.72 4.04
N VAL A 78 -0.99 12.25 3.68
CA VAL A 78 -0.73 11.57 2.38
C VAL A 78 -1.37 10.19 2.31
N GLN A 79 -1.45 9.45 3.41
CA GLN A 79 -2.01 8.09 3.44
C GLN A 79 -3.48 8.02 2.99
N ILE A 80 -4.23 9.12 3.03
CA ILE A 80 -5.62 9.20 2.53
C ILE A 80 -5.67 8.80 1.05
N GLY A 81 -4.74 9.30 0.23
CA GLY A 81 -4.64 8.93 -1.17
C GLY A 81 -4.27 7.46 -1.37
N PHE A 82 -3.39 6.90 -0.52
CA PHE A 82 -3.03 5.49 -0.60
C PHE A 82 -4.18 4.56 -0.19
N VAL A 83 -4.98 4.95 0.81
CA VAL A 83 -6.24 4.26 1.15
C VAL A 83 -7.19 4.28 -0.04
N ALA A 84 -7.41 5.45 -0.63
CA ALA A 84 -8.30 5.60 -1.79
C ALA A 84 -7.82 4.76 -2.98
N ALA A 85 -6.52 4.76 -3.28
CA ALA A 85 -5.93 3.95 -4.34
C ALA A 85 -6.14 2.45 -4.11
N GLY A 86 -5.90 1.96 -2.89
CA GLY A 86 -6.09 0.55 -2.53
C GLY A 86 -7.55 0.10 -2.69
N VAL A 87 -8.48 0.91 -2.17
CA VAL A 87 -9.93 0.63 -2.32
C VAL A 87 -10.36 0.68 -3.78
N ALA A 88 -9.88 1.67 -4.55
CA ALA A 88 -10.20 1.82 -5.97
C ALA A 88 -9.71 0.62 -6.79
N ALA A 89 -8.49 0.13 -6.53
CA ALA A 89 -7.94 -1.05 -7.18
C ALA A 89 -8.77 -2.31 -6.94
N ALA A 90 -9.35 -2.44 -5.74
CA ALA A 90 -10.26 -3.55 -5.43
C ALA A 90 -11.67 -3.34 -6.01
N GLY A 91 -12.18 -2.10 -5.93
CA GLY A 91 -13.54 -1.74 -6.37
C GLY A 91 -13.76 -1.91 -7.86
N ALA A 92 -12.73 -1.63 -8.69
CA ALA A 92 -12.80 -1.79 -10.14
C ALA A 92 -13.17 -3.22 -10.57
N GLU A 93 -12.77 -4.24 -9.83
CA GLU A 93 -13.08 -5.64 -10.14
C GLU A 93 -14.55 -5.99 -9.88
N HIS A 94 -15.18 -5.31 -8.94
CA HIS A 94 -16.57 -5.61 -8.56
C HIS A 94 -17.60 -4.82 -9.35
N SER A 95 -17.24 -3.59 -9.79
CA SER A 95 -18.16 -2.69 -10.48
C SER A 95 -18.30 -2.97 -11.99
N THR A 96 -17.30 -3.58 -12.63
CA THR A 96 -17.22 -3.67 -14.10
C THR A 96 -17.26 -5.09 -14.66
N ALA A 97 -17.59 -6.11 -13.87
CA ALA A 97 -17.51 -7.52 -14.27
C ALA A 97 -16.13 -7.94 -14.82
N GLN A 98 -15.10 -7.09 -14.66
CA GLN A 98 -13.73 -7.37 -15.10
C GLN A 98 -13.14 -8.61 -14.40
N GLY A 99 -13.63 -8.93 -13.21
CA GLY A 99 -13.30 -10.16 -12.51
C GLY A 99 -13.62 -11.41 -13.34
N MET A 100 -14.78 -11.47 -13.98
CA MET A 100 -15.16 -12.59 -14.86
C MET A 100 -14.25 -12.68 -16.09
N THR A 101 -13.97 -11.56 -16.75
CA THR A 101 -13.10 -11.52 -17.93
C THR A 101 -11.67 -11.94 -17.60
N SER A 102 -11.15 -11.51 -16.44
CA SER A 102 -9.83 -11.90 -15.95
C SER A 102 -9.72 -13.40 -15.67
N LEU A 103 -10.77 -14.02 -15.14
CA LEU A 103 -10.83 -15.46 -14.87
C LEU A 103 -10.91 -16.30 -16.14
N LEU A 104 -11.62 -15.80 -17.17
CA LEU A 104 -11.67 -16.47 -18.49
C LEU A 104 -10.30 -16.48 -19.18
N VAL A 105 -9.52 -15.42 -19.03
CA VAL A 105 -8.19 -15.29 -19.64
C VAL A 105 -7.10 -16.02 -18.83
N THR A 106 -7.26 -16.07 -17.50
CA THR A 106 -6.26 -16.68 -16.61
C THR A 106 -6.92 -17.62 -15.61
N PRO A 107 -7.12 -18.90 -15.97
CA PRO A 107 -7.82 -19.85 -15.09
C PRO A 107 -7.06 -20.16 -13.79
N ALA A 108 -5.78 -19.84 -13.69
CA ALA A 108 -4.97 -20.01 -12.48
C ALA A 108 -5.16 -18.83 -11.50
N ARG A 109 -6.19 -18.88 -10.67
CA ARG A 109 -6.56 -17.83 -9.69
C ARG A 109 -5.42 -17.41 -8.78
N GLY A 110 -4.60 -18.35 -8.32
CA GLY A 110 -3.41 -18.02 -7.50
C GLY A 110 -2.39 -17.14 -8.23
N ARG A 111 -2.21 -17.36 -9.54
CA ARG A 111 -1.32 -16.54 -10.38
C ARG A 111 -1.87 -15.13 -10.53
N LEU A 112 -3.17 -14.98 -10.74
CA LEU A 112 -3.82 -13.68 -10.85
C LEU A 112 -3.68 -12.88 -9.53
N ALA A 113 -3.97 -13.53 -8.39
CA ALA A 113 -3.80 -12.92 -7.07
C ALA A 113 -2.36 -12.48 -6.80
N ALA A 114 -1.38 -13.35 -7.15
CA ALA A 114 0.04 -13.01 -6.98
C ALA A 114 0.48 -11.88 -7.92
N ALA A 115 0.06 -11.88 -9.19
CA ALA A 115 0.35 -10.81 -10.13
C ALA A 115 -0.21 -9.47 -9.66
N ARG A 116 -1.44 -9.46 -9.16
CA ARG A 116 -2.07 -8.28 -8.56
C ARG A 116 -1.28 -7.77 -7.35
N LEU A 117 -0.92 -8.66 -6.42
CA LEU A 117 -0.15 -8.29 -5.24
C LEU A 117 1.19 -7.67 -5.63
N MET A 118 1.90 -8.26 -6.60
CA MET A 118 3.18 -7.74 -7.11
C MET A 118 3.01 -6.35 -7.73
N VAL A 119 2.01 -6.15 -8.57
CA VAL A 119 1.76 -4.86 -9.23
C VAL A 119 1.38 -3.79 -8.22
N LEU A 120 0.47 -4.08 -7.27
CA LEU A 120 0.10 -3.13 -6.24
C LEU A 120 1.27 -2.78 -5.31
N THR A 121 2.08 -3.77 -4.93
CA THR A 121 3.30 -3.53 -4.14
C THR A 121 4.27 -2.64 -4.90
N GLY A 122 4.56 -2.96 -6.16
CA GLY A 122 5.44 -2.17 -7.01
C GLY A 122 4.92 -0.74 -7.20
N THR A 123 3.62 -0.57 -7.46
CA THR A 123 2.99 0.75 -7.59
C THR A 123 3.07 1.54 -6.29
N GLY A 124 2.78 0.90 -5.16
CA GLY A 124 2.89 1.52 -3.83
C GLY A 124 4.30 1.99 -3.53
N LEU A 125 5.30 1.12 -3.75
CA LEU A 125 6.71 1.44 -3.55
C LEU A 125 7.15 2.62 -4.43
N VAL A 126 6.83 2.60 -5.73
CA VAL A 126 7.21 3.67 -6.65
C VAL A 126 6.53 4.99 -6.28
N ALA A 127 5.20 4.98 -6.07
CA ALA A 127 4.47 6.19 -5.74
C ALA A 127 4.94 6.80 -4.40
N ALA A 128 5.09 5.97 -3.36
CA ALA A 128 5.59 6.41 -2.07
C ALA A 128 7.02 6.93 -2.16
N SER A 129 7.91 6.24 -2.89
CA SER A 129 9.30 6.68 -3.06
C SER A 129 9.42 8.02 -3.79
N VAL A 130 8.59 8.26 -4.80
CA VAL A 130 8.55 9.54 -5.52
C VAL A 130 8.10 10.66 -4.60
N MET A 131 7.01 10.45 -3.84
CA MET A 131 6.47 11.48 -2.94
C MET A 131 7.41 11.78 -1.76
N VAL A 132 7.95 10.74 -1.13
CA VAL A 132 8.92 10.89 -0.03
C VAL A 132 10.22 11.50 -0.54
N GLY A 133 10.74 11.06 -1.68
CA GLY A 133 11.94 11.62 -2.30
C GLY A 133 11.81 13.10 -2.62
N ALA A 134 10.68 13.52 -3.17
CA ALA A 134 10.38 14.93 -3.43
C ALA A 134 10.32 15.75 -2.12
N SER A 135 9.71 15.19 -1.07
CA SER A 135 9.62 15.85 0.23
C SER A 135 10.96 15.93 0.95
N LEU A 136 11.78 14.87 0.87
CA LEU A 136 13.18 14.89 1.37
C LEU A 136 13.99 15.96 0.66
N ALA A 137 13.87 16.07 -0.66
CA ALA A 137 14.59 17.09 -1.45
C ALA A 137 14.16 18.53 -1.11
N ALA A 138 12.95 18.72 -0.58
CA ALA A 138 12.44 20.01 -0.15
C ALA A 138 12.81 20.36 1.30
N CYS A 139 13.29 19.41 2.12
CA CYS A 139 13.72 19.66 3.49
C CYS A 139 15.05 20.39 3.53
N PRO A 140 15.24 21.39 4.41
CA PRO A 140 16.50 22.13 4.55
C PRO A 140 17.66 21.27 5.03
N THR A 141 17.39 20.24 5.85
CA THR A 141 18.42 19.36 6.40
C THR A 141 18.26 17.93 5.91
N MET A 142 19.35 17.35 5.43
CA MET A 142 19.40 15.96 5.00
C MET A 142 20.27 15.17 5.98
N SER A 143 19.65 14.42 6.85
CA SER A 143 20.29 13.58 7.86
C SER A 143 20.13 12.10 7.56
N ALA A 144 20.94 11.24 8.21
CA ALA A 144 20.69 9.80 8.17
C ALA A 144 19.33 9.44 8.78
N ALA A 145 18.90 10.19 9.80
CA ALA A 145 17.58 10.02 10.42
C ALA A 145 16.45 10.34 9.44
N ALA A 146 16.58 11.42 8.64
CA ALA A 146 15.65 11.78 7.57
C ALA A 146 15.50 10.66 6.53
N LEU A 147 16.61 10.07 6.10
CA LEU A 147 16.60 8.95 5.15
C LEU A 147 15.92 7.70 5.73
N TRP A 148 16.19 7.37 6.99
CA TRP A 148 15.53 6.26 7.68
C TRP A 148 14.03 6.51 7.87
N ALA A 149 13.64 7.71 8.26
CA ALA A 149 12.22 8.10 8.35
C ALA A 149 11.55 8.00 6.98
N GLY A 150 12.20 8.46 5.92
CA GLY A 150 11.73 8.32 4.55
C GLY A 150 11.52 6.86 4.16
N GLY A 151 12.48 5.99 4.41
CA GLY A 151 12.36 4.56 4.14
C GLY A 151 11.19 3.91 4.88
N ARG A 152 11.01 4.22 6.17
CA ARG A 152 9.86 3.74 6.96
C ARG A 152 8.53 4.23 6.40
N THR A 153 8.47 5.50 5.99
CA THR A 153 7.28 6.09 5.37
C THR A 153 6.92 5.39 4.06
N VAL A 154 7.89 5.07 3.21
CA VAL A 154 7.64 4.30 1.96
C VAL A 154 7.03 2.94 2.26
N VAL A 155 7.60 2.21 3.22
CA VAL A 155 7.08 0.90 3.64
C VAL A 155 5.66 1.03 4.19
N TRP A 156 5.42 2.00 5.07
CA TRP A 156 4.11 2.25 5.65
C TRP A 156 3.04 2.58 4.61
N LEU A 157 3.29 3.54 3.72
CA LEU A 157 2.33 3.92 2.68
C LEU A 157 2.01 2.76 1.74
N THR A 158 3.01 1.93 1.42
CA THR A 158 2.80 0.71 0.63
C THR A 158 1.93 -0.29 1.39
N ALA A 159 2.16 -0.48 2.69
CA ALA A 159 1.35 -1.35 3.54
C ALA A 159 -0.11 -0.85 3.63
N VAL A 160 -0.33 0.46 3.77
CA VAL A 160 -1.65 1.09 3.76
C VAL A 160 -2.41 0.82 2.46
N LEU A 161 -1.76 1.00 1.31
CA LEU A 161 -2.34 0.68 0.01
C LEU A 161 -2.75 -0.80 -0.08
N LEU A 162 -1.87 -1.70 0.33
CA LEU A 162 -2.14 -3.14 0.32
C LEU A 162 -3.25 -3.51 1.30
N LEU A 163 -3.24 -2.97 2.53
CA LEU A 163 -4.29 -3.19 3.53
C LEU A 163 -5.66 -2.78 2.97
N ALA A 164 -5.76 -1.57 2.40
CA ALA A 164 -6.99 -1.05 1.82
C ALA A 164 -7.47 -1.91 0.62
N ALA A 165 -6.55 -2.35 -0.25
CA ALA A 165 -6.86 -3.25 -1.35
C ALA A 165 -7.34 -4.62 -0.87
N GLY A 166 -6.72 -5.18 0.17
CA GLY A 166 -7.14 -6.44 0.80
C GLY A 166 -8.52 -6.35 1.42
N LEU A 167 -8.82 -5.27 2.16
CA LEU A 167 -10.15 -4.98 2.70
C LEU A 167 -11.18 -4.83 1.59
N GLY A 168 -10.85 -4.15 0.49
CA GLY A 168 -11.73 -4.01 -0.67
C GLY A 168 -12.10 -5.34 -1.30
N ALA A 169 -11.11 -6.21 -1.48
CA ALA A 169 -11.33 -7.56 -2.00
C ALA A 169 -12.14 -8.44 -1.04
N ALA A 170 -11.90 -8.31 0.28
CA ALA A 170 -12.61 -9.08 1.30
C ALA A 170 -14.05 -8.66 1.48
N LEU A 171 -14.33 -7.35 1.52
CA LEU A 171 -15.66 -6.82 1.81
C LEU A 171 -16.57 -6.72 0.57
N ARG A 172 -16.00 -6.71 -0.63
CA ARG A 172 -16.71 -6.53 -1.91
C ARG A 172 -17.62 -5.29 -1.95
N SER A 173 -17.31 -4.31 -1.13
CA SER A 173 -18.05 -3.06 -1.00
C SER A 173 -17.04 -1.91 -0.92
N VAL A 174 -17.10 -1.00 -1.86
CA VAL A 174 -16.23 0.19 -1.86
C VAL A 174 -16.47 1.02 -0.60
N ILE A 175 -17.73 1.23 -0.23
CA ILE A 175 -18.08 2.00 0.97
C ILE A 175 -17.61 1.28 2.23
N GLY A 176 -17.89 -0.02 2.38
CA GLY A 176 -17.45 -0.80 3.54
C GLY A 176 -15.92 -0.84 3.67
N ALA A 177 -15.22 -1.02 2.56
CA ALA A 177 -13.76 -1.04 2.54
C ALA A 177 -13.15 0.32 2.88
N SER A 178 -13.70 1.41 2.32
CA SER A 178 -13.26 2.78 2.64
C SER A 178 -13.45 3.09 4.11
N THR A 179 -14.65 2.79 4.66
CA THR A 179 -14.95 3.00 6.07
C THR A 179 -14.00 2.20 6.97
N ALA A 180 -13.83 0.90 6.69
CA ALA A 180 -12.93 0.05 7.47
C ALA A 180 -11.48 0.54 7.41
N ALA A 181 -10.98 0.90 6.23
CA ALA A 181 -9.62 1.40 6.06
C ALA A 181 -9.41 2.75 6.77
N VAL A 182 -10.37 3.69 6.65
CA VAL A 182 -10.31 4.98 7.36
C VAL A 182 -10.31 4.78 8.87
N VAL A 183 -11.20 3.93 9.39
CA VAL A 183 -11.25 3.64 10.82
C VAL A 183 -9.94 3.02 11.31
N LEU A 184 -9.46 1.98 10.63
CA LEU A 184 -8.29 1.23 11.06
C LEU A 184 -6.98 1.99 10.92
N VAL A 185 -6.85 2.84 9.89
CA VAL A 185 -5.58 3.51 9.56
C VAL A 185 -5.56 4.95 10.06
N ILE A 186 -6.66 5.70 9.89
CA ILE A 186 -6.68 7.14 10.15
C ILE A 186 -7.26 7.46 11.52
N LEU A 187 -8.37 6.83 11.91
CA LEU A 187 -9.06 7.18 13.16
C LEU A 187 -8.45 6.52 14.39
N THR A 188 -7.90 5.30 14.29
CA THR A 188 -7.33 4.61 15.47
C THR A 188 -6.24 5.40 16.18
N PRO A 189 -5.29 6.09 15.55
CA PRO A 189 -4.33 6.93 16.24
C PRO A 189 -4.99 8.09 16.99
N GLN A 190 -6.03 8.68 16.42
CA GLN A 190 -6.77 9.79 17.02
C GLN A 190 -7.59 9.35 18.25
N LEU A 191 -8.02 8.09 18.23
CA LEU A 191 -8.82 7.49 19.30
C LEU A 191 -7.95 6.76 20.34
N ALA A 192 -6.61 6.81 20.22
CA ALA A 192 -5.70 6.09 21.11
C ALA A 192 -5.89 6.43 22.59
N VAL A 193 -6.23 7.70 22.89
CA VAL A 193 -6.51 8.15 24.27
C VAL A 193 -7.70 7.41 24.87
N PHE A 194 -8.71 7.07 24.07
CA PHE A 194 -9.90 6.34 24.51
C PHE A 194 -9.72 4.83 24.52
N LEU A 195 -8.87 4.30 23.63
CA LEU A 195 -8.61 2.88 23.49
C LEU A 195 -7.53 2.37 24.47
N GLY A 196 -6.76 3.28 25.07
CA GLY A 196 -5.66 2.92 25.96
C GLY A 196 -4.67 1.95 25.31
N ASP A 197 -4.21 0.95 26.07
CA ASP A 197 -3.23 -0.04 25.58
C ASP A 197 -3.71 -0.88 24.39
N ALA A 198 -5.01 -1.00 24.18
CA ALA A 198 -5.55 -1.73 23.03
C ALA A 198 -5.24 -1.03 21.71
N ALA A 199 -5.03 0.30 21.71
CA ALA A 199 -4.76 1.06 20.50
C ALA A 199 -3.52 0.54 19.76
N ARG A 200 -2.48 0.12 20.44
CA ARG A 200 -1.22 -0.37 19.85
C ARG A 200 -1.39 -1.58 18.91
N TRP A 201 -2.45 -2.36 19.08
CA TRP A 201 -2.74 -3.53 18.25
C TRP A 201 -3.40 -3.19 16.92
N PHE A 202 -3.85 -1.96 16.74
CA PHE A 202 -4.43 -1.51 15.48
C PHE A 202 -3.37 -0.95 14.52
N PRO A 203 -3.54 -1.18 13.20
CA PRO A 203 -2.52 -0.83 12.22
C PRO A 203 -2.20 0.67 12.20
N GLY A 204 -3.18 1.55 12.41
CA GLY A 204 -2.96 2.99 12.41
C GLY A 204 -2.05 3.44 13.53
N GLN A 205 -2.29 3.01 14.77
CA GLN A 205 -1.44 3.34 15.92
C GLN A 205 -0.06 2.68 15.79
N ALA A 206 -0.01 1.41 15.39
CA ALA A 206 1.25 0.74 15.12
C ALA A 206 2.07 1.47 14.04
N GLY A 207 1.41 1.98 13.00
CA GLY A 207 2.06 2.81 11.98
C GLY A 207 2.65 4.10 12.54
N GLN A 208 1.97 4.78 13.48
CA GLN A 208 2.51 5.98 14.13
C GLN A 208 3.74 5.64 14.98
N ILE A 209 3.69 4.58 15.79
CA ILE A 209 4.85 4.09 16.57
C ILE A 209 6.01 3.76 15.63
N TRP A 210 5.75 3.08 14.53
CA TRP A 210 6.74 2.75 13.51
C TRP A 210 7.41 3.99 12.90
N LEU A 211 6.65 5.07 12.69
CA LEU A 211 7.15 6.29 12.05
C LEU A 211 7.92 7.21 13.00
N THR A 212 7.47 7.36 14.25
CA THR A 212 8.03 8.32 15.20
C THR A 212 9.43 7.94 15.68
N ALA A 213 9.79 6.65 15.69
CA ALA A 213 11.11 6.14 16.13
C ALA A 213 11.60 6.69 17.51
N ALA A 214 10.72 7.37 18.25
CA ALA A 214 11.02 7.93 19.58
C ALA A 214 10.98 6.84 20.68
N GLU A 215 10.47 5.67 20.34
CA GLU A 215 10.29 4.55 21.24
C GLU A 215 11.47 3.56 21.17
N SER A 216 11.47 2.58 22.03
CA SER A 216 12.51 1.57 22.05
C SER A 216 12.54 0.78 20.72
N GLN A 217 13.70 0.20 20.38
CA GLN A 217 13.82 -0.63 19.17
C GLN A 217 12.84 -1.82 19.20
N ALA A 218 12.52 -2.33 20.39
CA ALA A 218 11.54 -3.42 20.57
C ALA A 218 10.14 -2.98 20.18
N ASP A 219 9.73 -1.75 20.55
CA ASP A 219 8.41 -1.21 20.23
C ASP A 219 8.27 -0.95 18.73
N VAL A 220 9.31 -0.39 18.10
CA VAL A 220 9.36 -0.19 16.64
C VAL A 220 9.25 -1.53 15.89
N THR A 221 9.97 -2.57 16.34
CA THR A 221 9.90 -3.90 15.73
C THR A 221 8.51 -4.53 15.88
N SER A 222 7.93 -4.45 17.07
CA SER A 222 6.59 -4.98 17.33
C SER A 222 5.53 -4.26 16.50
N ALA A 223 5.63 -2.94 16.36
CA ALA A 223 4.76 -2.13 15.51
C ALA A 223 4.83 -2.56 14.04
N GLY A 224 6.04 -2.77 13.52
CA GLY A 224 6.23 -3.28 12.15
C GLY A 224 5.60 -4.65 11.94
N LEU A 225 5.72 -5.56 12.91
CA LEU A 225 5.08 -6.87 12.87
C LEU A 225 3.56 -6.76 12.87
N ILE A 226 2.98 -5.89 13.68
CA ILE A 226 1.52 -5.66 13.71
C ILE A 226 1.03 -5.18 12.35
N VAL A 227 1.71 -4.20 11.73
CA VAL A 227 1.37 -3.71 10.39
C VAL A 227 1.44 -4.85 9.35
N LEU A 228 2.49 -5.67 9.40
CA LEU A 228 2.66 -6.82 8.51
C LEU A 228 1.53 -7.85 8.70
N VAL A 229 1.16 -8.17 9.93
CA VAL A 229 0.08 -9.12 10.24
C VAL A 229 -1.26 -8.60 9.70
N TRP A 230 -1.62 -7.35 9.94
CA TRP A 230 -2.86 -6.76 9.44
C TRP A 230 -2.91 -6.74 7.91
N THR A 231 -1.82 -6.32 7.27
CA THR A 231 -1.72 -6.27 5.80
C THR A 231 -1.86 -7.66 5.20
N THR A 232 -1.14 -8.64 5.77
CA THR A 232 -1.20 -10.03 5.32
C THR A 232 -2.59 -10.64 5.54
N ALA A 233 -3.19 -10.42 6.71
CA ALA A 233 -4.53 -10.93 7.02
C ALA A 233 -5.59 -10.36 6.06
N ALA A 234 -5.54 -9.06 5.75
CA ALA A 234 -6.45 -8.44 4.81
C ALA A 234 -6.29 -9.00 3.39
N GLN A 235 -5.05 -9.19 2.92
CA GLN A 235 -4.77 -9.79 1.62
C GLN A 235 -5.23 -11.25 1.56
N MET A 236 -4.96 -12.03 2.59
CA MET A 236 -5.40 -13.43 2.66
C MET A 236 -6.92 -13.55 2.69
N ALA A 237 -7.62 -12.67 3.43
CA ALA A 237 -9.08 -12.63 3.42
C ALA A 237 -9.64 -12.36 2.01
N GLY A 238 -9.03 -11.42 1.28
CA GLY A 238 -9.37 -11.13 -0.11
C GLY A 238 -9.15 -12.34 -1.03
N ILE A 239 -7.99 -13.01 -0.92
CA ILE A 239 -7.65 -14.20 -1.72
C ILE A 239 -8.60 -15.37 -1.41
N VAL A 240 -8.85 -15.65 -0.14
CA VAL A 240 -9.78 -16.73 0.27
C VAL A 240 -11.17 -16.49 -0.30
N ARG A 241 -11.64 -15.25 -0.28
CA ARG A 241 -12.93 -14.89 -0.90
C ARG A 241 -12.92 -15.09 -2.42
N LEU A 242 -11.83 -14.73 -3.09
CA LEU A 242 -11.68 -14.93 -4.53
C LEU A 242 -11.77 -16.44 -4.89
N VAL A 243 -11.16 -17.29 -4.08
CA VAL A 243 -11.13 -18.74 -4.31
C VAL A 243 -12.48 -19.40 -4.00
N ARG A 244 -13.19 -18.93 -2.95
CA ARG A 244 -14.48 -19.52 -2.50
C ARG A 244 -15.72 -19.00 -3.24
N ALA A 245 -15.59 -17.96 -4.05
CA ALA A 245 -16.76 -17.29 -4.65
C ALA A 245 -17.55 -18.14 -5.69
N ASP A 246 -17.05 -19.33 -6.02
CA ASP A 246 -17.68 -20.24 -7.01
C ASP A 246 -17.83 -21.69 -6.48
N ALA A 247 -17.80 -21.89 -5.18
CA ALA A 247 -18.26 -23.14 -4.55
C ALA A 247 -19.69 -22.95 -4.01
#